data_8f1ebe2e63ebf4edeaa283f1ad65a5f1
#
_entry.id   8f1ebe2e63ebf4edeaa283f1ad65a5f1
#
_cell.length_a   1.000
_cell.length_b   1.000
_cell.length_c   1.000
_cell.angle_alpha   90.00
_cell.angle_beta   90.00
_cell.angle_gamma   90.00
#
_symmetry.space_group_name_H-M   'P 1'
#
loop_
_entity.id
_entity.type
_entity.pdbx_description
1 polymer ?
#
loop_
_entity_poly.entity_id
_entity_poly.type
_entity_poly.pdbx_seq_one_letter_code
_entity_poly.pdbx_strand_id
1 'polypeptide(L)' 'MNVLMSNIPQQSIIDWRAGTPIKYGCYLVLCVNDGNLVINHDVWFDDGRGWQSKWHNMIAWCAFEDIIPKEES' A
#
# COMPACT_ATOMS: atom_id res chain seq x y z
N MET A 1 14.41 11.53 -19.01
CA MET A 1 14.46 12.25 -18.25
C MET A 1 13.57 12.05 -17.29
N ASN A 2 13.80 12.28 -16.30
CA ASN A 2 13.08 12.09 -15.30
C ASN A 2 12.81 13.20 -14.53
N VAL A 3 12.39 14.27 -15.10
CA VAL A 3 12.03 15.44 -14.40
C VAL A 3 11.04 15.10 -13.34
N LEU A 4 10.08 14.23 -13.65
CA LEU A 4 9.14 13.88 -12.63
C LEU A 4 9.79 13.21 -11.48
N MET A 5 10.71 12.35 -11.75
CA MET A 5 11.34 11.66 -10.65
C MET A 5 12.11 12.62 -9.78
N SER A 6 12.73 13.58 -10.38
CA SER A 6 13.49 14.49 -9.56
C SER A 6 12.59 15.37 -8.71
N ASN A 7 11.32 15.43 -9.03
CA ASN A 7 10.41 16.23 -8.23
C ASN A 7 9.69 15.41 -7.18
N ILE A 8 9.91 14.12 -7.09
CA ILE A 8 9.24 13.28 -6.12
C ILE A 8 10.04 13.27 -4.83
N PRO A 9 9.45 13.67 -3.73
CA PRO A 9 10.16 13.66 -2.47
C PRO A 9 10.54 12.27 -2.08
N GLN A 10 11.66 12.14 -1.44
CA GLN A 10 12.09 10.85 -1.02
C GLN A 10 11.12 10.23 -0.05
N GLN A 11 10.49 10.98 0.78
CA GLN A 11 9.59 10.43 1.72
C GLN A 11 8.33 9.94 1.09
N SER A 12 8.17 10.10 -0.23
CA SER A 12 7.01 9.60 -0.89
C SER A 12 7.22 8.19 -1.39
N ILE A 13 8.39 7.61 -1.17
CA ILE A 13 8.65 6.27 -1.60
C ILE A 13 7.82 5.32 -0.75
N ILE A 14 7.06 4.46 -1.40
CA ILE A 14 6.20 3.55 -0.68
C ILE A 14 6.98 2.33 -0.23
N ASP A 15 6.83 1.98 1.03
CA ASP A 15 7.51 0.84 1.59
C ASP A 15 6.55 -0.34 1.59
N TRP A 16 6.52 -1.08 0.52
CA TRP A 16 5.62 -2.22 0.40
C TRP A 16 6.07 -3.37 1.28
N ARG A 17 5.11 -4.01 1.92
CA ARG A 17 5.40 -5.10 2.83
C ARG A 17 4.69 -6.37 2.39
N ALA A 18 5.29 -7.50 2.69
CA ALA A 18 4.69 -8.78 2.37
C ALA A 18 3.93 -9.28 3.61
N GLY A 19 3.17 -10.33 3.46
CA GLY A 19 2.46 -10.91 4.58
C GLY A 19 1.18 -10.17 4.86
N THR A 20 0.84 -10.00 6.11
CA THR A 20 -0.42 -9.37 6.49
C THR A 20 -0.17 -8.31 7.55
N PRO A 21 -1.05 -7.31 7.63
CA PRO A 21 -0.91 -6.31 8.67
C PRO A 21 -1.13 -6.90 10.05
N ILE A 22 -0.70 -6.19 11.06
CA ILE A 22 -0.82 -6.65 12.42
C ILE A 22 -2.09 -6.12 13.07
N LYS A 23 -2.55 -4.96 12.66
CA LYS A 23 -3.68 -4.36 13.32
C LYS A 23 -4.74 -3.90 12.33
N TYR A 24 -5.94 -3.73 12.81
CA TYR A 24 -7.04 -3.24 12.03
C TYR A 24 -6.73 -1.87 11.45
N GLY A 25 -7.11 -1.64 10.25
CA GLY A 25 -6.94 -0.33 9.64
C GLY A 25 -7.13 -0.36 8.15
N CYS A 26 -6.94 0.81 7.54
CA CYS A 26 -7.02 0.93 6.09
C CYS A 26 -5.63 0.90 5.52
N TYR A 27 -5.49 0.20 4.43
CA TYR A 27 -4.19 -0.01 3.82
C TYR A 27 -4.28 0.09 2.31
N LEU A 28 -3.16 0.37 1.68
CA LEU A 28 -3.08 0.25 0.23
C LEU A 28 -2.65 -1.18 -0.07
N VAL A 29 -3.17 -1.74 -1.13
CA VAL A 29 -2.80 -3.09 -1.53
C VAL A 29 -2.31 -3.06 -2.96
N LEU A 30 -1.25 -3.78 -3.23
CA LEU A 30 -0.64 -3.82 -4.55
C LEU A 30 -1.01 -5.15 -5.18
N CYS A 31 -1.63 -5.09 -6.33
CA CYS A 31 -2.10 -6.29 -7.00
C CYS A 31 -1.53 -6.39 -8.41
N VAL A 32 -1.48 -7.59 -8.94
CA VAL A 32 -1.05 -7.80 -10.31
C VAL A 32 -2.28 -8.24 -11.09
N ASN A 33 -2.61 -7.52 -12.16
CA ASN A 33 -3.78 -7.84 -12.92
C ASN A 33 -3.40 -7.84 -14.38
N ASP A 34 -3.41 -9.02 -15.02
CA ASP A 34 -3.05 -9.14 -16.42
C ASP A 34 -1.65 -8.61 -16.67
N GLY A 35 -0.75 -8.88 -15.78
CA GLY A 35 0.62 -8.46 -15.94
C GLY A 35 0.88 -7.02 -15.55
N ASN A 36 -0.14 -6.30 -15.13
CA ASN A 36 0.04 -4.92 -14.73
C ASN A 36 -0.11 -4.75 -13.24
N LEU A 37 0.64 -3.84 -12.67
CA LEU A 37 0.53 -3.57 -11.24
C LEU A 37 -0.59 -2.56 -11.03
N VAL A 38 -1.46 -2.86 -10.09
CA VAL A 38 -2.59 -2.00 -9.79
C VAL A 38 -2.61 -1.77 -8.29
N ILE A 39 -2.85 -0.55 -7.88
CA ILE A 39 -2.92 -0.21 -6.47
C ILE A 39 -4.37 0.04 -6.10
N ASN A 40 -4.82 -0.64 -5.08
CA ASN A 40 -6.16 -0.46 -4.55
C ASN A 40 -6.05 -0.19 -3.05
N HIS A 41 -7.16 -0.02 -2.38
CA HIS A 41 -7.13 0.13 -0.93
C HIS A 41 -8.13 -0.83 -0.34
N ASP A 42 -7.94 -1.19 0.89
CA ASP A 42 -8.84 -2.13 1.55
C ASP A 42 -8.69 -1.99 3.05
N VAL A 43 -9.54 -2.65 3.78
CA VAL A 43 -9.53 -2.65 5.23
C VAL A 43 -9.08 -4.02 5.69
N TRP A 44 -8.18 -4.02 6.67
CA TRP A 44 -7.72 -5.27 7.29
C TRP A 44 -8.40 -5.39 8.65
N PHE A 45 -8.99 -6.54 8.92
CA PHE A 45 -9.60 -6.81 10.21
C PHE A 45 -8.72 -7.77 10.97
N ASP A 46 -8.35 -7.40 12.17
CA ASP A 46 -7.41 -8.20 12.95
C ASP A 46 -8.11 -9.18 13.86
N ASP A 47 -9.40 -9.43 13.63
CA ASP A 47 -10.15 -10.35 14.47
C ASP A 47 -10.35 -11.70 13.77
N GLY A 48 -9.56 -11.98 12.77
CA GLY A 48 -9.65 -13.26 12.08
C GLY A 48 -10.33 -13.16 10.74
N ARG A 49 -10.96 -12.06 10.41
CA ARG A 49 -11.62 -11.95 9.13
C ARG A 49 -10.66 -11.64 7.98
N GLY A 50 -9.57 -10.94 8.28
CA GLY A 50 -8.59 -10.63 7.26
C GLY A 50 -9.01 -9.45 6.42
N TRP A 51 -8.68 -9.47 5.15
CA TRP A 51 -9.00 -8.36 4.26
C TRP A 51 -10.49 -8.34 3.97
N GLN A 52 -11.05 -7.15 3.85
CA GLN A 52 -12.46 -7.00 3.60
C GLN A 52 -12.81 -7.59 2.23
N SER A 53 -11.97 -7.37 1.26
CA SER A 53 -12.20 -7.92 -0.07
C SER A 53 -11.43 -9.22 -0.23
N LYS A 54 -11.85 -10.05 -1.19
CA LYS A 54 -11.14 -11.28 -1.40
C LYS A 54 -10.18 -11.07 -2.54
N TRP A 55 -8.92 -10.88 -2.19
CA TRP A 55 -7.92 -10.62 -3.20
C TRP A 55 -7.31 -11.92 -3.68
N HIS A 56 -7.20 -12.08 -4.99
CA HIS A 56 -6.59 -13.27 -5.52
C HIS A 56 -5.18 -12.98 -6.01
N ASN A 57 -4.86 -11.74 -6.24
CA ASN A 57 -3.60 -11.39 -6.86
C ASN A 57 -2.86 -10.31 -6.11
N MET A 58 -3.10 -10.16 -4.82
CA MET A 58 -2.41 -9.17 -4.05
C MET A 58 -1.01 -9.67 -3.72
N ILE A 59 -0.03 -8.83 -3.88
CA ILE A 59 1.35 -9.21 -3.62
C ILE A 59 1.98 -8.42 -2.48
N ALA A 60 1.42 -7.27 -2.13
CA ALA A 60 2.01 -6.47 -1.05
C ALA A 60 1.01 -5.48 -0.53
N TRP A 61 1.31 -4.86 0.59
CA TRP A 61 0.44 -3.85 1.19
C TRP A 61 1.31 -2.82 1.89
N CYS A 62 0.73 -1.67 2.18
CA CYS A 62 1.42 -0.69 3.01
C CYS A 62 0.38 0.15 3.72
N ALA A 63 0.74 0.67 4.88
CA ALA A 63 -0.17 1.49 5.65
C ALA A 63 -0.27 2.86 5.03
N PHE A 64 -1.42 3.50 5.12
CA PHE A 64 -1.56 4.85 4.61
C PHE A 64 -0.56 5.77 5.26
N GLU A 65 -0.30 5.59 6.52
CA GLU A 65 0.63 6.48 7.22
C GLU A 65 2.04 6.36 6.66
N ASP A 66 2.35 5.28 5.97
CA ASP A 66 3.69 5.10 5.44
C ASP A 66 3.88 5.85 4.12
N ILE A 67 2.80 6.32 3.50
CA ILE A 67 2.95 7.02 2.26
C ILE A 67 2.65 8.50 2.37
N ILE A 68 2.12 8.94 3.49
CA ILE A 68 1.84 10.36 3.68
C ILE A 68 3.11 11.04 4.16
N PRO A 69 3.60 12.02 3.45
CA PRO A 69 4.84 12.67 3.84
C PRO A 69 4.71 13.28 5.21
N LYS A 70 5.76 13.22 6.01
CA LYS A 70 5.69 13.82 7.27
C LYS A 70 5.66 15.23 7.10
N GLU A 71 4.81 15.88 7.79
CA GLU A 71 4.67 17.25 7.67
C GLU A 71 5.65 17.86 8.34
N GLU A 72 6.40 18.40 7.96
CA GLU A 72 7.28 19.02 8.62
C GLU A 72 7.00 20.07 8.99
N SER A 73 6.34 20.39 8.85
CA SER A 73 5.93 21.46 9.27
C SER A 73 6.33 21.87 10.04
#